data_fc4d8ac94dfc567d6b9b78a2a37267e5
#
_entry.id   fc4d8ac94dfc567d6b9b78a2a37267e5
#
_cell.length_a   1.000
_cell.length_b   1.000
_cell.length_c   1.000
_cell.angle_alpha   90.00
_cell.angle_beta   90.00
_cell.angle_gamma   90.00
#
_symmetry.space_group_name_H-M   'P 1'
#
loop_
_entity.id
_entity.type
_entity.pdbx_description
1 polymer ?
#
loop_
_entity_poly.entity_id
_entity_poly.type
_entity_poly.pdbx_seq_one_letter_code
_entity_poly.pdbx_strand_id
1 'polypeptide(L)'
;MRVFHYARDRWIERITNDGFLKLTGVEAVPGVQPSLLPGLVWLTKLEQVPHTCSYPPEGMIQYVFDSDNPKIQHWPLVKKKIMAGVTGYVLNKYKVSKKWNVHPDRLAPASAMAEGLDKYAVEAGDDPDDFYVSLKRLSPTDCLEMNETPERIQAQARGEMVQVEDKITREIYITYRPIVAGGDVES
;
A
#
# COMPACT_ATOMS: atom_id res chain seq x y z
N MET A 1 7.99 -18.01 3.22
CA MET A 1 6.75 -17.64 3.93
C MET A 1 5.89 -16.79 3.00
N ARG A 2 4.56 -16.89 3.08
CA ARG A 2 3.66 -16.05 2.27
C ARG A 2 3.61 -14.63 2.82
N VAL A 3 3.62 -13.66 1.90
CA VAL A 3 3.37 -12.24 2.17
C VAL A 3 2.41 -11.70 1.13
N PHE A 4 1.60 -10.72 1.51
CA PHE A 4 0.42 -10.30 0.78
C PHE A 4 0.50 -8.82 0.43
N HIS A 5 0.24 -8.50 -0.84
CA HIS A 5 0.00 -7.13 -1.28
C HIS A 5 -1.47 -6.96 -1.62
N TYR A 6 -2.08 -5.91 -1.12
CA TYR A 6 -3.47 -5.58 -1.38
C TYR A 6 -3.56 -4.42 -2.35
N ALA A 7 -4.23 -4.65 -3.48
CA ALA A 7 -4.48 -3.63 -4.48
C ALA A 7 -6.00 -3.49 -4.70
N ARG A 8 -6.43 -2.28 -5.04
CA ARG A 8 -7.83 -2.03 -5.39
C ARG A 8 -8.20 -2.81 -6.65
N ASP A 9 -9.38 -3.39 -6.66
CA ASP A 9 -9.89 -4.17 -7.79
C ASP A 9 -9.89 -3.37 -9.11
N ARG A 10 -10.23 -2.09 -9.07
CA ARG A 10 -10.20 -1.19 -10.23
C ARG A 10 -8.80 -0.99 -10.84
N TRP A 11 -7.73 -1.40 -10.12
CA TRP A 11 -6.38 -1.31 -10.63
C TRP A 11 -5.88 -2.60 -11.30
N ILE A 12 -6.67 -3.70 -11.25
CA ILE A 12 -6.28 -5.02 -11.80
C ILE A 12 -5.90 -4.89 -13.27
N GLU A 13 -6.77 -4.29 -14.09
CA GLU A 13 -6.52 -4.11 -15.51
C GLU A 13 -5.24 -3.31 -15.76
N ARG A 14 -5.04 -2.23 -15.01
CA ARG A 14 -3.85 -1.41 -15.11
C ARG A 14 -2.59 -2.15 -14.68
N ILE A 15 -2.65 -2.91 -13.56
CA ILE A 15 -1.52 -3.72 -13.08
C ILE A 15 -1.18 -4.78 -14.12
N THR A 16 -2.18 -5.42 -14.72
CA THR A 16 -2.01 -6.42 -15.76
C THR A 16 -1.37 -5.81 -17.01
N ASN A 17 -1.87 -4.67 -17.47
CA ASN A 17 -1.37 -3.98 -18.68
C ASN A 17 0.03 -3.38 -18.46
N ASP A 18 0.29 -2.78 -17.31
CA ASP A 18 1.59 -2.21 -16.95
C ASP A 18 2.65 -3.31 -16.66
N GLY A 19 2.20 -4.54 -16.32
CA GLY A 19 3.06 -5.68 -16.00
C GLY A 19 3.77 -5.57 -14.64
N PHE A 20 3.34 -4.64 -13.74
CA PHE A 20 3.93 -4.50 -12.42
C PHE A 20 3.03 -3.79 -11.41
N LEU A 21 3.27 -4.09 -10.13
CA LEU A 21 2.74 -3.35 -9.00
C LEU A 21 3.49 -2.02 -8.85
N LYS A 22 2.75 -0.93 -8.71
CA LYS A 22 3.35 0.40 -8.55
C LYS A 22 4.05 0.53 -7.20
N LEU A 23 5.20 1.22 -7.24
CA LEU A 23 5.81 1.72 -6.02
C LEU A 23 4.95 2.85 -5.46
N THR A 24 4.46 2.65 -4.25
CA THR A 24 3.77 3.71 -3.50
C THR A 24 4.86 4.61 -2.91
N GLY A 25 5.01 5.79 -3.44
CA GLY A 25 5.91 6.80 -2.91
C GLY A 25 5.13 8.06 -2.61
N VAL A 26 5.80 9.01 -1.99
CA VAL A 26 5.27 10.36 -1.72
C VAL A 26 4.77 11.06 -3.00
N GLU A 27 5.18 10.55 -4.15
CA GLU A 27 4.77 11.02 -5.47
C GLU A 27 3.28 10.81 -5.79
N ALA A 28 2.62 9.92 -5.07
CA ALA A 28 1.24 9.52 -5.37
C ALA A 28 0.17 10.29 -4.59
N VAL A 29 0.55 11.09 -3.62
CA VAL A 29 -0.40 11.79 -2.74
C VAL A 29 -0.32 13.30 -2.97
N PRO A 30 -1.34 13.92 -3.61
CA PRO A 30 -1.40 15.36 -3.73
C PRO A 30 -1.35 16.05 -2.36
N GLY A 31 -0.50 17.08 -2.24
CA GLY A 31 -0.34 17.84 -0.99
C GLY A 31 0.66 17.26 0.02
N VAL A 32 1.23 16.10 -0.25
CA VAL A 32 2.31 15.55 0.59
C VAL A 32 3.65 16.16 0.19
N GLN A 33 4.41 16.60 1.19
CA GLN A 33 5.75 17.18 0.98
C GLN A 33 6.69 16.13 0.37
N PRO A 34 7.43 16.45 -0.72
CA PRO A 34 8.41 15.54 -1.29
C PRO A 34 9.43 15.10 -0.25
N SER A 35 9.79 13.83 -0.27
CA SER A 35 10.71 13.25 0.71
C SER A 35 11.86 12.50 0.04
N LEU A 36 12.85 12.15 0.85
CA LEU A 36 13.99 11.32 0.46
C LEU A 36 13.71 9.82 0.63
N LEU A 37 12.52 9.43 1.08
CA LEU A 37 12.10 8.04 1.12
C LEU A 37 11.82 7.55 -0.31
N PRO A 38 12.42 6.44 -0.77
CA PRO A 38 12.10 5.85 -2.06
C PRO A 38 10.67 5.31 -2.09
N GLY A 39 10.10 5.20 -3.28
CA GLY A 39 8.84 4.49 -3.46
C GLY A 39 8.99 3.01 -3.08
N LEU A 40 7.96 2.46 -2.45
CA LEU A 40 7.93 1.10 -1.92
C LEU A 40 6.68 0.37 -2.42
N VAL A 41 6.79 -0.92 -2.70
CA VAL A 41 5.62 -1.83 -2.73
C VAL A 41 5.48 -2.38 -1.32
N TRP A 42 4.35 -2.14 -0.69
CA TRP A 42 4.06 -2.62 0.67
C TRP A 42 3.40 -3.99 0.62
N LEU A 43 3.86 -4.88 1.49
CA LEU A 43 3.29 -6.21 1.71
C LEU A 43 3.13 -6.42 3.22
N THR A 44 2.32 -7.39 3.59
CA THR A 44 2.15 -7.82 4.99
C THR A 44 2.19 -9.34 5.09
N LYS A 45 2.54 -9.87 6.26
CA LYS A 45 2.38 -11.29 6.56
C LYS A 45 0.95 -11.67 6.94
N LEU A 46 0.05 -10.68 7.14
CA LEU A 46 -1.33 -10.89 7.53
C LEU A 46 -2.17 -11.23 6.30
N GLU A 47 -2.98 -12.28 6.39
CA GLU A 47 -3.95 -12.65 5.35
C GLU A 47 -5.15 -11.71 5.30
N GLN A 48 -5.30 -10.86 6.31
CA GLN A 48 -6.33 -9.82 6.39
C GLN A 48 -5.80 -8.50 5.86
N VAL A 49 -6.69 -7.71 5.27
CA VAL A 49 -6.35 -6.36 4.82
C VAL A 49 -5.92 -5.51 6.02
N PRO A 50 -4.71 -4.93 6.03
CA PRO A 50 -4.24 -4.10 7.14
C PRO A 50 -5.14 -2.89 7.39
N HIS A 51 -5.24 -2.46 8.63
CA HIS A 51 -6.01 -1.27 9.03
C HIS A 51 -5.43 0.03 8.42
N THR A 52 -4.14 0.04 8.11
CA THR A 52 -3.49 1.12 7.35
C THR A 52 -4.00 1.26 5.92
N CYS A 53 -4.65 0.21 5.37
CA CYS A 53 -5.32 0.33 4.08
C CYS A 53 -6.54 1.23 4.20
N SER A 54 -6.51 2.37 3.52
CA SER A 54 -7.61 3.34 3.52
C SER A 54 -8.84 2.90 2.70
N TYR A 55 -8.83 1.69 2.19
CA TYR A 55 -9.87 1.10 1.33
C TYR A 55 -10.66 0.01 2.05
N PRO A 56 -11.95 -0.11 1.75
CA PRO A 56 -12.74 -1.22 2.26
C PRO A 56 -12.22 -2.54 1.66
N PRO A 57 -12.07 -3.60 2.50
CA PRO A 57 -11.55 -4.89 2.08
C PRO A 57 -12.30 -5.53 0.90
N GLU A 58 -13.59 -5.24 0.77
CA GLU A 58 -14.46 -5.73 -0.31
C GLU A 58 -14.04 -5.24 -1.70
N GLY A 59 -13.35 -4.09 -1.75
CA GLY A 59 -12.81 -3.51 -2.97
C GLY A 59 -11.36 -3.89 -3.25
N MET A 60 -10.81 -4.89 -2.55
CA MET A 60 -9.41 -5.27 -2.66
C MET A 60 -9.22 -6.64 -3.30
N ILE A 61 -8.09 -6.78 -3.99
CA ILE A 61 -7.55 -8.05 -4.48
C ILE A 61 -6.22 -8.29 -3.78
N GLN A 62 -6.00 -9.53 -3.38
CA GLN A 62 -4.80 -9.98 -2.71
C GLN A 62 -3.83 -10.62 -3.71
N TYR A 63 -2.62 -10.09 -3.78
CA TYR A 63 -1.50 -10.71 -4.50
C TYR A 63 -0.57 -11.38 -3.50
N VAL A 64 -0.34 -12.67 -3.66
CA VAL A 64 0.48 -13.50 -2.75
C VAL A 64 1.88 -13.66 -3.32
N PHE A 65 2.89 -13.36 -2.51
CA PHE A 65 4.29 -13.53 -2.87
C PHE A 65 5.01 -14.40 -1.85
N ASP A 66 6.16 -14.95 -2.25
CA ASP A 66 7.08 -15.58 -1.31
C ASP A 66 7.99 -14.50 -0.68
N SER A 67 8.11 -14.50 0.66
CA SER A 67 9.04 -13.63 1.37
C SER A 67 10.51 -13.85 0.98
N ASP A 68 10.85 -15.05 0.45
CA ASP A 68 12.19 -15.38 -0.01
C ASP A 68 12.51 -14.78 -1.39
N ASN A 69 11.55 -14.11 -2.03
CA ASN A 69 11.81 -13.34 -3.24
C ASN A 69 12.87 -12.25 -2.94
N PRO A 70 14.00 -12.22 -3.66
CA PRO A 70 15.12 -11.32 -3.35
C PRO A 70 14.79 -9.82 -3.50
N LYS A 71 13.65 -9.50 -4.08
CA LYS A 71 13.14 -8.11 -4.15
C LYS A 71 12.43 -7.69 -2.86
N ILE A 72 11.98 -8.65 -2.03
CA ILE A 72 11.16 -8.42 -0.83
C ILE A 72 12.05 -8.43 0.40
N GLN A 73 11.88 -7.46 1.27
CA GLN A 73 12.64 -7.32 2.50
C GLN A 73 11.71 -6.97 3.66
N HIS A 74 12.02 -7.49 4.85
CA HIS A 74 11.29 -7.14 6.07
C HIS A 74 11.44 -5.66 6.39
N TRP A 75 10.33 -4.98 6.65
CA TRP A 75 10.32 -3.52 6.85
C TRP A 75 11.27 -3.02 7.95
N PRO A 76 11.32 -3.61 9.15
CA PRO A 76 12.26 -3.20 10.19
C PRO A 76 13.73 -3.18 9.75
N LEU A 77 14.14 -4.15 8.91
CA LEU A 77 15.50 -4.19 8.36
C LEU A 77 15.73 -3.06 7.35
N VAL A 78 14.75 -2.79 6.50
CA VAL A 78 14.81 -1.69 5.54
C VAL A 78 14.83 -0.35 6.26
N LYS A 79 13.96 -0.17 7.25
CA LYS A 79 13.94 1.02 8.11
C LYS A 79 15.30 1.27 8.76
N LYS A 80 15.94 0.24 9.33
CA LYS A 80 17.27 0.37 9.92
C LYS A 80 18.31 0.89 8.91
N LYS A 81 18.24 0.43 7.65
CA LYS A 81 19.12 0.91 6.56
C LYS A 81 18.81 2.35 6.18
N ILE A 82 17.53 2.75 6.16
CA ILE A 82 17.09 4.13 5.93
C ILE A 82 17.63 5.06 7.03
N MET A 83 17.46 4.67 8.29
CA MET A 83 17.93 5.43 9.46
C MET A 83 19.46 5.63 9.43
N ALA A 84 20.18 4.62 8.95
CA ALA A 84 21.64 4.67 8.77
C ALA A 84 22.07 5.41 7.49
N GLY A 85 21.16 5.91 6.68
CA GLY A 85 21.48 6.63 5.43
C GLY A 85 22.15 5.76 4.36
N VAL A 86 21.88 4.44 4.38
CA VAL A 86 22.51 3.50 3.44
C VAL A 86 22.14 3.84 2.00
N THR A 87 23.15 3.94 1.13
CA THR A 87 22.95 4.20 -0.30
C THR A 87 22.01 3.17 -0.93
N GLY A 88 21.04 3.64 -1.72
CA GLY A 88 20.02 2.81 -2.34
C GLY A 88 18.73 2.69 -1.50
N TYR A 89 18.78 3.04 -0.20
CA TYR A 89 17.62 3.10 0.69
C TYR A 89 17.15 4.54 0.95
N VAL A 90 17.92 5.51 0.51
CA VAL A 90 17.60 6.95 0.59
C VAL A 90 17.82 7.57 -0.80
N LEU A 91 16.88 8.39 -1.22
CA LEU A 91 16.98 9.09 -2.50
C LEU A 91 18.02 10.20 -2.48
N ASN A 92 18.64 10.44 -3.64
CA ASN A 92 19.60 11.54 -3.77
C ASN A 92 18.89 12.90 -3.68
N LYS A 93 19.23 13.69 -2.68
CA LYS A 93 18.64 15.00 -2.34
C LYS A 93 18.57 15.95 -3.54
N TYR A 94 19.64 16.08 -4.30
CA TYR A 94 19.68 16.98 -5.44
C TYR A 94 18.85 16.52 -6.64
N LYS A 95 18.80 15.18 -6.86
CA LYS A 95 17.94 14.62 -7.93
C LYS A 95 16.46 14.83 -7.60
N VAL A 96 16.05 14.59 -6.35
CA VAL A 96 14.67 14.80 -5.90
C VAL A 96 14.31 16.29 -5.97
N SER A 97 15.18 17.16 -5.45
CA SER A 97 15.02 18.61 -5.50
C SER A 97 14.78 19.11 -6.94
N LYS A 98 15.62 18.68 -7.87
CA LYS A 98 15.49 19.04 -9.30
C LYS A 98 14.20 18.51 -9.91
N LYS A 99 13.83 17.26 -9.62
CA LYS A 99 12.63 16.62 -10.16
C LYS A 99 11.35 17.36 -9.73
N TRP A 100 11.29 17.75 -8.46
CA TRP A 100 10.09 18.36 -7.86
C TRP A 100 10.11 19.88 -7.84
N ASN A 101 11.18 20.50 -8.33
CA ASN A 101 11.40 21.95 -8.26
C ASN A 101 11.23 22.50 -6.83
N VAL A 102 11.78 21.80 -5.85
CA VAL A 102 11.71 22.13 -4.43
C VAL A 102 13.13 22.33 -3.89
N HIS A 103 13.33 23.36 -3.07
CA HIS A 103 14.64 23.58 -2.45
C HIS A 103 15.06 22.34 -1.64
N PRO A 104 16.34 21.89 -1.74
CA PRO A 104 16.81 20.68 -1.06
C PRO A 104 16.47 20.60 0.43
N ASP A 105 16.52 21.73 1.14
CA ASP A 105 16.27 21.77 2.59
C ASP A 105 14.77 21.70 2.96
N ARG A 106 13.89 21.74 1.97
CA ARG A 106 12.45 21.52 2.16
C ARG A 106 12.03 20.09 1.92
N LEU A 107 12.95 19.20 1.55
CA LEU A 107 12.64 17.77 1.39
C LEU A 107 12.61 17.09 2.76
N ALA A 108 11.55 16.32 3.00
CA ALA A 108 11.45 15.55 4.23
C ALA A 108 12.55 14.46 4.28
N PRO A 109 13.30 14.33 5.38
CA PRO A 109 14.26 13.24 5.54
C PRO A 109 13.58 11.87 5.44
N ALA A 110 14.24 10.90 4.80
CA ALA A 110 13.72 9.54 4.70
C ALA A 110 13.49 8.89 6.08
N SER A 111 14.35 9.20 7.06
CA SER A 111 14.23 8.74 8.45
C SER A 111 12.93 9.23 9.10
N ALA A 112 12.64 10.52 9.00
CA ALA A 112 11.41 11.08 9.57
C ALA A 112 10.16 10.48 8.93
N MET A 113 10.19 10.23 7.61
CA MET A 113 9.09 9.55 6.91
C MET A 113 8.94 8.10 7.38
N ALA A 114 10.05 7.37 7.56
CA ALA A 114 10.01 5.98 8.03
C ALA A 114 9.46 5.86 9.47
N GLU A 115 9.82 6.78 10.36
CA GLU A 115 9.25 6.87 11.70
C GLU A 115 7.76 7.22 11.68
N GLY A 116 7.37 8.17 10.82
CA GLY A 116 5.97 8.54 10.64
C GLY A 116 5.10 7.38 10.13
N LEU A 117 5.63 6.51 9.27
CA LEU A 117 4.92 5.33 8.78
C LEU A 117 4.69 4.31 9.90
N ASP A 118 5.68 4.04 10.75
CA ASP A 118 5.50 3.16 11.91
C ASP A 118 4.46 3.72 12.90
N LYS A 119 4.57 5.01 13.18
CA LYS A 119 3.59 5.68 14.05
C LYS A 119 2.16 5.55 13.48
N TYR A 120 2.01 5.77 12.18
CA TYR A 120 0.73 5.63 11.50
C TYR A 120 0.21 4.19 11.57
N ALA A 121 1.07 3.18 11.38
CA ALA A 121 0.69 1.78 11.49
C ALA A 121 0.17 1.45 12.88
N VAL A 122 0.92 1.83 13.93
CA VAL A 122 0.53 1.60 15.33
C VAL A 122 -0.78 2.33 15.68
N GLU A 123 -0.95 3.58 15.24
CA GLU A 123 -2.18 4.35 15.46
C GLU A 123 -3.39 3.73 14.75
N ALA A 124 -3.17 3.08 13.61
CA ALA A 124 -4.21 2.34 12.89
C ALA A 124 -4.54 0.98 13.52
N GLY A 125 -3.70 0.46 14.41
CA GLY A 125 -3.84 -0.84 15.05
C GLY A 125 -3.07 -1.97 14.37
N ASP A 126 -2.15 -1.64 13.46
CA ASP A 126 -1.26 -2.59 12.79
C ASP A 126 0.11 -2.64 13.50
N ASP A 127 0.79 -3.78 13.42
CA ASP A 127 2.16 -3.93 13.91
C ASP A 127 3.16 -3.69 12.76
N PRO A 128 4.07 -2.70 12.88
CA PRO A 128 5.11 -2.48 11.86
C PRO A 128 5.99 -3.71 11.56
N ASP A 129 6.11 -4.65 12.51
CA ASP A 129 6.86 -5.89 12.33
C ASP A 129 6.14 -6.91 11.42
N ASP A 130 4.89 -6.65 11.07
CA ASP A 130 4.12 -7.47 10.13
C ASP A 130 4.36 -7.07 8.67
N PHE A 131 5.03 -5.94 8.42
CA PHE A 131 5.21 -5.43 7.08
C PHE A 131 6.50 -5.86 6.42
N TYR A 132 6.39 -6.04 5.11
CA TYR A 132 7.48 -6.25 4.16
C TYR A 132 7.41 -5.19 3.08
N VAL A 133 8.52 -4.92 2.44
CA VAL A 133 8.59 -3.94 1.37
C VAL A 133 9.48 -4.40 0.23
N SER A 134 9.18 -3.90 -0.98
CA SER A 134 10.11 -3.97 -2.09
C SER A 134 10.44 -2.56 -2.58
N LEU A 135 11.74 -2.26 -2.71
CA LEU A 135 12.23 -1.03 -3.37
C LEU A 135 12.22 -1.17 -4.90
N LYS A 136 11.88 -2.34 -5.40
CA LYS A 136 11.77 -2.66 -6.82
C LYS A 136 10.33 -2.97 -7.17
N ARG A 137 9.97 -2.73 -8.43
CA ARG A 137 8.67 -3.16 -8.94
C ARG A 137 8.55 -4.68 -8.85
N LEU A 138 7.40 -5.14 -8.34
CA LEU A 138 7.02 -6.54 -8.36
C LEU A 138 6.12 -6.78 -9.58
N SER A 139 6.41 -7.84 -10.32
CA SER A 139 5.54 -8.25 -11.43
C SER A 139 4.41 -9.15 -10.92
N PRO A 140 3.20 -9.08 -11.50
CA PRO A 140 2.18 -10.11 -11.29
C PRO A 140 2.68 -11.53 -11.60
N THR A 141 3.69 -11.67 -12.49
CA THR A 141 4.32 -12.96 -12.79
C THR A 141 5.25 -13.46 -11.68
N ASP A 142 5.70 -12.59 -10.76
CA ASP A 142 6.42 -12.99 -9.55
C ASP A 142 5.45 -13.46 -8.44
N CYS A 143 4.15 -13.29 -8.65
CA CYS A 143 3.08 -13.64 -7.72
C CYS A 143 2.84 -15.15 -7.74
N LEU A 144 2.65 -15.74 -6.57
CA LEU A 144 2.28 -17.16 -6.43
C LEU A 144 0.80 -17.37 -6.75
N GLU A 145 -0.03 -16.47 -6.26
CA GLU A 145 -1.49 -16.52 -6.36
C GLU A 145 -2.06 -15.10 -6.40
N MET A 146 -3.21 -14.96 -7.01
CA MET A 146 -4.05 -13.77 -6.95
C MET A 146 -5.44 -14.17 -6.46
N ASN A 147 -5.84 -13.64 -5.31
CA ASN A 147 -7.07 -14.04 -4.63
C ASN A 147 -8.00 -12.84 -4.42
N GLU A 148 -9.28 -13.10 -4.40
CA GLU A 148 -10.26 -12.17 -3.84
C GLU A 148 -10.19 -12.20 -2.31
N THR A 149 -10.42 -11.05 -1.66
CA THR A 149 -10.52 -11.03 -0.19
C THR A 149 -11.77 -11.77 0.28
N PRO A 150 -11.76 -12.39 1.48
CA PRO A 150 -12.94 -13.04 2.03
C PRO A 150 -14.17 -12.13 2.09
N GLU A 151 -13.95 -10.86 2.42
CA GLU A 151 -15.00 -9.83 2.49
C GLU A 151 -15.60 -9.57 1.11
N ARG A 152 -14.76 -9.54 0.06
CA ARG A 152 -15.21 -9.38 -1.33
C ARG A 152 -16.07 -10.56 -1.78
N ILE A 153 -15.63 -11.79 -1.51
CA ILE A 153 -16.38 -13.01 -1.86
C ILE A 153 -17.75 -12.98 -1.16
N GLN A 154 -17.80 -12.60 0.11
CA GLN A 154 -19.06 -12.51 0.86
C GLN A 154 -19.99 -11.42 0.32
N ALA A 155 -19.44 -10.25 -0.04
CA ALA A 155 -20.21 -9.16 -0.60
C ALA A 155 -20.80 -9.52 -1.98
N GLN A 156 -20.03 -10.19 -2.82
CA GLN A 156 -20.49 -10.70 -4.12
C GLN A 156 -21.62 -11.73 -3.95
N ALA A 157 -21.48 -12.66 -3.00
CA ALA A 157 -22.51 -13.68 -2.72
C ALA A 157 -23.86 -13.07 -2.27
N ARG A 158 -23.82 -11.86 -1.68
CA ARG A 158 -25.02 -11.11 -1.28
C ARG A 158 -25.60 -10.23 -2.41
N GLY A 159 -24.93 -10.11 -3.53
CA GLY A 159 -25.37 -9.31 -4.65
C GLY A 159 -25.34 -7.79 -4.44
N GLU A 160 -24.62 -7.31 -3.43
CA GLU A 160 -24.55 -5.89 -3.10
C GLU A 160 -23.40 -5.17 -3.77
N MET A 161 -23.77 -4.13 -4.51
CA MET A 161 -22.82 -3.14 -5.01
C MET A 161 -23.04 -1.82 -4.28
N VAL A 162 -21.98 -1.27 -3.72
CA VAL A 162 -22.00 0.01 -2.99
C VAL A 162 -21.08 1.00 -3.65
N GLN A 163 -21.55 2.23 -3.71
CA GLN A 163 -20.72 3.33 -4.15
C GLN A 163 -19.80 3.77 -3.01
N VAL A 164 -18.51 3.85 -3.28
CA VAL A 164 -17.49 4.24 -2.31
C VAL A 164 -16.69 5.42 -2.82
N GLU A 165 -16.53 6.44 -1.99
CA GLU A 165 -15.60 7.54 -2.23
C GLU A 165 -14.21 7.18 -1.69
N ASP A 166 -13.18 7.30 -2.54
CA ASP A 166 -11.80 7.27 -2.07
C ASP A 166 -11.49 8.51 -1.24
N LYS A 167 -11.19 8.33 0.02
CA LYS A 167 -10.91 9.44 0.95
C LYS A 167 -9.69 10.27 0.57
N ILE A 168 -8.77 9.71 -0.21
CA ILE A 168 -7.54 10.38 -0.64
C ILE A 168 -7.73 11.05 -1.99
N THR A 169 -8.19 10.29 -3.00
CA THR A 169 -8.31 10.81 -4.37
C THR A 169 -9.65 11.47 -4.66
N ARG A 170 -10.63 11.30 -3.76
CA ARG A 170 -12.02 11.75 -3.93
C ARG A 170 -12.73 11.12 -5.13
N GLU A 171 -12.16 10.10 -5.71
CA GLU A 171 -12.81 9.34 -6.79
C GLU A 171 -13.89 8.44 -6.22
N ILE A 172 -15.01 8.40 -6.91
CA ILE A 172 -16.15 7.56 -6.58
C ILE A 172 -16.09 6.31 -7.45
N TYR A 173 -16.23 5.15 -6.86
CA TYR A 173 -16.25 3.87 -7.57
C TYR A 173 -17.25 2.91 -6.93
N ILE A 174 -17.62 1.88 -7.69
CA ILE A 174 -18.55 0.85 -7.23
C ILE A 174 -17.75 -0.35 -6.73
N THR A 175 -18.09 -0.82 -5.56
CA THR A 175 -17.52 -2.04 -4.97
C THR A 175 -18.58 -2.82 -4.22
N TYR A 176 -18.24 -4.02 -3.76
CA TYR A 176 -19.12 -4.84 -2.94
C TYR A 176 -18.88 -4.56 -1.45
N ARG A 177 -19.97 -4.38 -0.71
CA ARG A 177 -19.93 -4.31 0.76
C ARG A 177 -20.88 -5.35 1.35
N PRO A 178 -20.54 -5.91 2.52
CA PRO A 178 -21.49 -6.74 3.27
C PRO A 178 -22.74 -5.94 3.64
N ILE A 179 -23.92 -6.57 3.55
CA ILE A 179 -25.13 -6.04 4.21
C ILE A 179 -24.86 -6.15 5.71
N VAL A 180 -24.92 -5.04 6.41
CA VAL A 180 -25.00 -5.07 7.88
C VAL A 180 -26.39 -5.60 8.20
N ALA A 181 -26.49 -6.89 8.54
CA ALA A 181 -27.75 -7.48 8.98
C ALA A 181 -28.20 -6.76 10.25
N GLY A 182 -29.30 -6.00 10.17
CA GLY A 182 -29.95 -5.39 11.32
C GLY A 182 -29.73 -3.89 11.51
N GLY A 183 -29.77 -3.10 10.45
CA GLY A 183 -30.18 -1.71 10.56
C GLY A 183 -31.67 -1.62 10.37
N ASP A 184 -32.42 -1.55 11.47
CA ASP A 184 -33.82 -1.14 11.41
C ASP A 184 -33.88 0.19 10.66
N VAL A 185 -34.55 0.18 9.53
CA VAL A 185 -34.99 1.40 8.87
C VAL A 185 -36.06 1.99 9.77
N GLU A 186 -35.65 2.85 10.70
CA GLU A 186 -36.62 3.71 11.35
C GLU A 186 -37.23 4.62 10.28
N SER A 187 -38.49 4.37 10.08
CA SER A 187 -39.43 5.13 9.25
C SER A 187 -39.65 6.55 9.78
#